data_0ddf1e0badd93b24e67d217ffca7e4a4
#
_entry.id   0ddf1e0badd93b24e67d217ffca7e4a4
#
_cell.length_a   1.000
_cell.length_b   1.000
_cell.length_c   1.000
_cell.angle_alpha   90.00
_cell.angle_beta   90.00
_cell.angle_gamma   90.00
#
_symmetry.space_group_name_H-M   'P 1'
#
loop_
_entity.id
_entity.type
_entity.pdbx_description
1 polymer ?
#
loop_
_entity_poly.entity_id
_entity_poly.type
_entity_poly.pdbx_seq_one_letter_code
_entity_poly.pdbx_strand_id
1 'polypeptide(L)'
;MKKTLLLAGLLTSVLSSVAYAGGAAICVGDGVSKTVAVGEYTKRTFEAKCSANVFSHYADTNLSFGVVAGSSKGKNTFGGGTGGGGIKPMESCDSSTGCAAKVTATTAATARDSS
;
A
#
# COMPACT_ATOMS: atom_id res chain seq x y z
N MET A 1 27.20 18.81 21.12
CA MET A 1 26.50 19.01 21.41
C MET A 1 25.45 19.58 20.68
N LYS A 2 25.38 20.47 20.48
CA LYS A 2 24.43 21.09 19.83
C LYS A 2 24.23 20.47 18.56
N LYS A 3 25.11 20.09 17.94
CA LYS A 3 25.00 19.51 16.68
C LYS A 3 24.06 18.39 16.71
N THR A 4 24.00 17.74 17.69
CA THR A 4 23.21 16.54 17.78
C THR A 4 21.80 16.92 17.55
N LEU A 5 21.46 18.01 18.05
CA LEU A 5 20.14 18.41 17.94
C LEU A 5 19.71 18.51 16.56
N LEU A 6 20.47 19.00 15.84
CA LEU A 6 20.16 19.24 14.54
C LEU A 6 19.71 18.02 13.89
N LEU A 7 20.31 17.02 14.18
CA LEU A 7 20.07 15.81 13.58
C LEU A 7 18.70 15.43 13.83
N ALA A 8 18.34 15.61 15.00
CA ALA A 8 17.07 15.15 15.42
C ALA A 8 16.10 15.84 14.52
N GLY A 9 16.36 17.06 14.27
CA GLY A 9 15.44 17.81 13.47
C GLY A 9 15.26 17.23 12.11
N LEU A 10 16.28 16.75 11.60
CA LEU A 10 16.25 16.28 10.28
C LEU A 10 15.43 15.07 10.17
N LEU A 11 15.56 14.22 11.04
CA LEU A 11 14.91 13.00 11.05
C LEU A 11 13.46 13.24 10.99
N THR A 12 13.04 14.12 11.83
CA THR A 12 11.64 14.33 11.92
C THR A 12 11.14 14.76 10.59
N SER A 13 11.82 15.55 9.92
CA SER A 13 11.32 16.06 8.67
C SER A 13 11.13 14.91 7.71
N VAL A 14 11.92 13.99 7.76
CA VAL A 14 11.89 12.89 6.86
C VAL A 14 10.62 12.14 7.11
N LEU A 15 10.31 11.93 8.29
CA LEU A 15 9.18 11.20 8.68
C LEU A 15 7.96 11.88 8.23
N SER A 16 7.91 13.14 8.43
CA SER A 16 6.71 13.84 8.11
C SER A 16 6.39 13.64 6.65
N SER A 17 7.36 13.57 5.85
CA SER A 17 7.12 13.46 4.44
C SER A 17 6.41 12.16 4.19
N VAL A 18 6.63 11.19 4.96
CA VAL A 18 6.06 9.92 4.73
C VAL A 18 4.65 9.94 5.19
N ALA A 19 4.44 10.56 6.22
CA ALA A 19 3.14 10.65 6.80
C ALA A 19 2.04 11.05 5.85
N TYR A 20 2.25 12.04 5.06
CA TYR A 20 1.18 12.47 4.23
C TYR A 20 0.97 11.57 3.04
N ALA A 21 1.81 10.68 2.82
CA ALA A 21 1.66 9.82 1.70
C ALA A 21 0.60 8.75 1.93
N GLY A 22 0.08 8.61 3.02
CA GLY A 22 -0.91 7.60 3.27
C GLY A 22 -0.73 6.26 2.58
N GLY A 23 -0.80 5.22 3.27
CA GLY A 23 -0.70 3.90 2.69
C GLY A 23 0.30 3.02 3.39
N ALA A 24 0.16 1.74 3.21
CA ALA A 24 1.05 0.76 3.81
C ALA A 24 0.76 -0.63 3.26
N ALA A 25 1.63 -1.56 3.55
CA ALA A 25 1.40 -2.94 3.16
C ALA A 25 0.29 -3.48 4.07
N ILE A 26 -0.60 -4.24 3.51
CA ILE A 26 -1.66 -4.86 4.27
C ILE A 26 -1.35 -6.33 4.43
N CYS A 27 -1.22 -7.05 3.34
CA CYS A 27 -0.94 -8.48 3.39
C CYS A 27 0.45 -8.71 2.86
N VAL A 28 1.22 -9.50 3.56
CA VAL A 28 2.59 -9.77 3.18
C VAL A 28 2.89 -11.24 2.92
N GLY A 29 1.89 -11.99 2.57
CA GLY A 29 2.06 -13.38 2.20
C GLY A 29 2.04 -14.38 3.33
N ASP A 30 1.86 -13.93 4.55
CA ASP A 30 1.89 -14.80 5.71
C ASP A 30 0.51 -15.22 6.23
N GLY A 31 -0.55 -14.77 5.59
CA GLY A 31 -1.90 -15.14 6.03
C GLY A 31 -2.37 -14.50 7.32
N VAL A 32 -1.61 -13.55 7.83
CA VAL A 32 -1.97 -12.92 9.09
C VAL A 32 -2.80 -11.65 8.85
N SER A 33 -3.92 -11.52 9.54
CA SER A 33 -4.77 -10.35 9.40
C SER A 33 -4.03 -9.11 9.88
N LYS A 34 -4.30 -8.00 9.26
CA LYS A 34 -3.64 -6.76 9.62
C LYS A 34 -4.68 -5.66 9.80
N THR A 35 -4.33 -4.69 10.61
CA THR A 35 -5.22 -3.58 10.85
C THR A 35 -4.82 -2.44 9.92
N VAL A 36 -5.80 -1.88 9.24
CA VAL A 36 -5.57 -0.72 8.40
C VAL A 36 -6.02 0.47 9.25
N ALA A 37 -5.06 1.30 9.58
CA ALA A 37 -5.33 2.42 10.47
C ALA A 37 -6.07 3.57 9.79
N VAL A 38 -6.61 4.44 10.59
CA VAL A 38 -7.29 5.63 10.11
C VAL A 38 -6.27 6.43 9.33
N GLY A 39 -6.63 6.91 8.18
CA GLY A 39 -5.76 7.70 7.33
C GLY A 39 -6.51 8.93 6.86
N GLU A 40 -6.10 9.46 5.73
CA GLU A 40 -6.75 10.65 5.22
C GLU A 40 -8.11 10.34 4.62
N TYR A 41 -8.23 9.24 3.94
CA TYR A 41 -9.50 8.87 3.33
C TYR A 41 -10.32 8.00 4.27
N THR A 42 -9.71 7.03 4.90
CA THR A 42 -10.42 6.13 5.78
C THR A 42 -10.59 6.78 7.14
N LYS A 43 -11.79 6.80 7.64
CA LYS A 43 -12.08 7.45 8.89
C LYS A 43 -12.20 6.50 10.08
N ARG A 44 -12.06 5.22 9.84
CA ARG A 44 -12.10 4.24 10.90
C ARG A 44 -11.08 3.17 10.61
N THR A 45 -10.56 2.56 11.65
CA THR A 45 -9.63 1.48 11.45
C THR A 45 -10.47 0.26 11.12
N PHE A 46 -9.92 -0.66 10.38
CA PHE A 46 -10.62 -1.90 10.10
C PHE A 46 -9.58 -2.99 9.95
N GLU A 47 -9.99 -4.21 10.08
CA GLU A 47 -9.09 -5.34 9.97
C GLU A 47 -9.22 -5.98 8.62
N ALA A 48 -8.13 -6.15 7.94
CA ALA A 48 -8.12 -6.77 6.64
C ALA A 48 -7.71 -8.22 6.81
N LYS A 49 -8.45 -9.11 6.17
CA LYS A 49 -8.13 -10.52 6.26
C LYS A 49 -7.16 -10.84 5.15
N CYS A 50 -6.15 -11.62 5.44
CA CYS A 50 -5.13 -11.97 4.48
C CYS A 50 -5.04 -13.47 4.30
N SER A 51 -4.77 -13.90 3.10
CA SER A 51 -4.58 -15.31 2.81
C SER A 51 -3.09 -15.53 2.59
N ALA A 52 -2.63 -16.74 2.83
CA ALA A 52 -1.23 -17.08 2.62
C ALA A 52 -0.90 -16.82 1.16
N ASN A 53 0.27 -16.37 0.90
CA ASN A 53 0.78 -16.09 -0.45
C ASN A 53 0.11 -14.91 -1.15
N VAL A 54 -0.68 -14.13 -0.45
CA VAL A 54 -1.32 -12.97 -1.04
C VAL A 54 -0.65 -11.72 -0.47
N PHE A 55 -0.31 -10.80 -1.35
CA PHE A 55 0.32 -9.56 -0.97
C PHE A 55 -0.63 -8.42 -1.36
N SER A 56 -0.75 -7.41 -0.55
CA SER A 56 -1.56 -6.26 -0.90
C SER A 56 -1.00 -5.01 -0.24
N HIS A 57 -1.25 -3.89 -0.85
CA HIS A 57 -0.77 -2.61 -0.38
C HIS A 57 -1.85 -1.58 -0.68
N TYR A 58 -2.00 -0.58 0.16
CA TYR A 58 -2.99 0.44 -0.11
C TYR A 58 -2.31 1.81 -0.15
N ALA A 59 -2.96 2.77 -0.78
CA ALA A 59 -2.50 4.14 -0.80
C ALA A 59 -3.74 5.01 -0.64
N ASP A 60 -3.64 6.06 0.16
CA ASP A 60 -4.79 6.93 0.33
C ASP A 60 -4.37 8.39 0.40
N THR A 61 -5.32 9.25 0.05
CA THR A 61 -5.17 10.67 0.21
C THR A 61 -6.54 11.11 0.73
N ASN A 62 -6.71 12.36 0.99
CA ASN A 62 -8.01 12.81 1.50
C ASN A 62 -9.08 12.72 0.40
N LEU A 63 -8.70 12.52 -0.83
CA LEU A 63 -9.65 12.42 -1.93
C LEU A 63 -9.91 11.01 -2.44
N SER A 64 -9.03 10.11 -2.24
CA SER A 64 -9.18 8.77 -2.81
C SER A 64 -8.40 7.71 -2.07
N PHE A 65 -8.76 6.47 -2.32
CA PHE A 65 -8.15 5.32 -1.68
C PHE A 65 -7.99 4.27 -2.78
N GLY A 66 -6.90 3.59 -2.79
CA GLY A 66 -6.67 2.53 -3.77
C GLY A 66 -5.94 1.35 -3.15
N VAL A 67 -6.12 0.20 -3.74
CA VAL A 67 -5.49 -1.02 -3.25
C VAL A 67 -4.97 -1.82 -4.43
N VAL A 68 -3.82 -2.44 -4.28
CA VAL A 68 -3.29 -3.33 -5.27
C VAL A 68 -3.03 -4.64 -4.54
N ALA A 69 -3.25 -5.75 -5.19
CA ALA A 69 -3.02 -7.06 -4.60
C ALA A 69 -2.52 -8.04 -5.64
N GLY A 70 -1.81 -9.03 -5.20
CA GLY A 70 -1.34 -10.08 -6.08
C GLY A 70 -0.89 -11.29 -5.31
N SER A 71 -0.82 -12.42 -5.96
CA SER A 71 -0.45 -13.67 -5.34
C SER A 71 1.00 -14.00 -5.70
N SER A 72 1.69 -14.67 -4.80
CA SER A 72 3.05 -15.10 -5.09
C SER A 72 3.06 -16.08 -6.25
N LYS A 73 1.91 -16.63 -6.63
CA LYS A 73 1.84 -17.54 -7.75
C LYS A 73 1.00 -16.98 -8.88
N GLY A 74 0.66 -15.71 -8.81
CA GLY A 74 -0.20 -15.11 -9.80
C GLY A 74 0.54 -14.57 -11.00
N LYS A 75 -0.17 -14.27 -12.04
CA LYS A 75 0.41 -13.73 -13.26
C LYS A 75 0.22 -12.24 -13.38
N ASN A 76 -0.73 -11.68 -12.68
CA ASN A 76 -0.98 -10.26 -12.74
C ASN A 76 -1.38 -9.73 -11.37
N THR A 77 -1.08 -8.48 -11.12
CA THR A 77 -1.60 -7.82 -9.95
C THR A 77 -2.96 -7.24 -10.35
N PHE A 78 -3.79 -7.03 -9.36
CA PHE A 78 -5.10 -6.45 -9.60
C PHE A 78 -5.24 -5.27 -8.67
N GLY A 79 -5.89 -4.24 -9.11
CA GLY A 79 -6.05 -3.07 -8.28
C GLY A 79 -7.34 -2.35 -8.57
N GLY A 80 -7.73 -1.53 -7.65
CA GLY A 80 -8.92 -0.72 -7.78
C GLY A 80 -8.87 0.41 -6.79
N GLY A 81 -9.76 1.34 -6.95
CA GLY A 81 -9.82 2.48 -6.07
C GLY A 81 -11.19 3.11 -6.05
N THR A 82 -11.29 4.18 -5.31
CA THR A 82 -12.57 4.83 -5.07
C THR A 82 -13.05 5.66 -6.25
N GLY A 83 -12.28 5.71 -7.31
CA GLY A 83 -12.68 6.48 -8.49
C GLY A 83 -13.79 5.84 -9.31
N GLY A 84 -14.17 4.63 -8.96
CA GLY A 84 -15.28 3.99 -9.65
C GLY A 84 -14.96 3.10 -10.84
N GLY A 85 -13.73 2.89 -11.13
CA GLY A 85 -13.34 2.07 -12.26
C GLY A 85 -13.38 0.57 -12.04
N GLY A 86 -13.68 0.14 -10.85
CA GLY A 86 -13.73 -1.28 -10.53
C GLY A 86 -12.34 -1.90 -10.39
N ILE A 87 -12.31 -3.21 -10.23
CA ILE A 87 -11.06 -3.93 -10.08
C ILE A 87 -10.58 -4.33 -11.44
N LYS A 88 -9.31 -4.11 -11.73
CA LYS A 88 -8.74 -4.48 -13.00
C LYS A 88 -7.30 -4.93 -12.88
N PRO A 89 -6.81 -5.64 -13.90
CA PRO A 89 -5.42 -6.11 -13.88
C PRO A 89 -4.51 -4.88 -14.01
N MET A 90 -3.43 -4.89 -13.29
CA MET A 90 -2.51 -3.75 -13.32
C MET A 90 -1.19 -4.06 -13.98
N GLU A 91 -0.42 -4.96 -13.44
CA GLU A 91 0.88 -5.30 -14.00
C GLU A 91 1.09 -6.79 -14.13
N SER A 92 1.94 -7.17 -15.07
CA SER A 92 2.28 -8.57 -15.23
C SER A 92 3.31 -8.91 -14.19
N CYS A 93 3.27 -10.10 -13.67
CA CYS A 93 4.18 -10.56 -12.65
C CYS A 93 5.16 -11.54 -13.24
N ASP A 94 6.32 -11.66 -12.60
CA ASP A 94 7.36 -12.54 -13.07
C ASP A 94 6.90 -13.96 -12.79
N SER A 95 7.04 -14.85 -13.75
CA SER A 95 6.61 -16.22 -13.58
C SER A 95 7.40 -16.95 -12.50
N SER A 96 8.58 -16.56 -12.22
CA SER A 96 9.37 -17.26 -11.23
C SER A 96 9.12 -16.74 -9.80
N THR A 97 8.80 -15.48 -9.64
CA THR A 97 8.63 -14.92 -8.30
C THR A 97 7.20 -14.52 -7.99
N GLY A 98 6.33 -14.53 -8.99
CA GLY A 98 4.95 -14.13 -8.79
C GLY A 98 4.82 -12.63 -8.60
N CYS A 99 3.80 -12.22 -7.92
CA CYS A 99 3.44 -10.82 -7.81
C CYS A 99 3.96 -10.06 -6.59
N ALA A 100 4.66 -10.74 -5.73
CA ALA A 100 5.12 -10.10 -4.50
C ALA A 100 5.88 -8.79 -4.76
N ALA A 101 6.79 -8.80 -5.71
CA ALA A 101 7.60 -7.63 -5.98
C ALA A 101 6.83 -6.50 -6.66
N LYS A 102 5.67 -6.79 -7.18
CA LYS A 102 4.89 -5.79 -7.88
C LYS A 102 3.82 -5.14 -7.00
N VAL A 103 3.70 -5.59 -5.77
CA VAL A 103 2.72 -5.03 -4.86
C VAL A 103 3.48 -4.07 -3.95
N THR A 104 3.49 -2.80 -4.32
CA THR A 104 4.30 -1.79 -3.64
C THR A 104 3.49 -0.52 -3.41
N ALA A 105 4.09 0.43 -2.75
CA ALA A 105 3.44 1.69 -2.50
C ALA A 105 3.15 2.39 -3.83
N THR A 106 4.06 2.27 -4.78
CA THR A 106 3.92 2.91 -6.07
C THR A 106 2.74 2.31 -6.86
N THR A 107 2.64 0.99 -6.88
CA THR A 107 1.56 0.38 -7.64
C THR A 107 0.21 0.61 -6.94
N ALA A 108 0.21 0.74 -5.62
CA ALA A 108 -1.01 1.05 -4.91
C ALA A 108 -1.46 2.48 -5.26
N ALA A 109 -0.51 3.40 -5.39
CA ALA A 109 -0.84 4.76 -5.73
C ALA A 109 -1.38 4.81 -7.17
N THR A 110 -0.84 3.97 -8.05
CA THR A 110 -1.29 3.92 -9.43
C THR A 110 -2.73 3.38 -9.43
N ALA A 111 -3.03 2.39 -8.62
CA ALA A 111 -4.37 1.82 -8.55
C ALA A 111 -5.35 2.90 -8.06
N ARG A 112 -4.92 3.70 -7.09
CA ARG A 112 -5.75 4.74 -6.55
C ARG A 112 -6.04 5.79 -7.61
N ASP A 113 -5.03 6.21 -8.34
CA ASP A 113 -5.15 7.28 -9.31
C ASP A 113 -5.76 6.90 -10.65
N SER A 114 -5.72 5.65 -10.99
CA SER A 114 -6.22 5.21 -12.28
C SER A 114 -7.67 4.76 -12.27
N SER A 115 -8.31 4.77 -11.16
CA SER A 115 -9.71 4.31 -11.11
C SER A 115 -10.71 5.44 -10.96
#